data_cdd846ba716592dbdc6f75078e121dff
#
_entry.id   cdd846ba716592dbdc6f75078e121dff
#
_cell.length_a   1.000
_cell.length_b   1.000
_cell.length_c   1.000
_cell.angle_alpha   90.00
_cell.angle_beta   90.00
_cell.angle_gamma   90.00
#
_symmetry.space_group_name_H-M   'P 1'
#
loop_
_entity.id
_entity.type
_entity.pdbx_description
1 polymer ?
#
loop_
_entity_poly.entity_id
_entity_poly.type
_entity_poly.pdbx_seq_one_letter_code
_entity_poly.pdbx_strand_id
1 'polypeptide(L)'
;MKQTGVDGFVVKSYDELAFIRQNLSDMDVILDHNLYTWNSYAKKQFWHRKPVRDTVPLELNRKELQERDNTHSEMFLYGNLPLMVSAQCVHANAGTDRGCDKMRTVTYLKDRYGKYFPVKNNCTECYNTIYNTAPLILFPYRKELEKMGIHAYRISFTTEQGSQVKQILHLYEKIFLNGENSLQELYTGEYTGGHYKRGVE
;
A
#
# COMPACT_ATOMS: atom_id res chain seq x y z
N MET A 1 -2.36 13.08 -22.95
CA MET A 1 -2.49 12.98 -21.47
C MET A 1 -2.46 14.32 -20.76
N LYS A 2 -1.72 15.33 -21.21
CA LYS A 2 -1.83 16.71 -20.64
C LYS A 2 -3.26 17.30 -20.65
N GLN A 3 -4.18 16.74 -21.43
CA GLN A 3 -5.60 17.16 -21.48
C GLN A 3 -6.49 16.51 -20.40
N THR A 4 -5.98 15.55 -19.63
CA THR A 4 -6.77 14.78 -18.63
C THR A 4 -6.65 15.30 -17.21
N GLY A 5 -5.86 16.35 -16.95
CA GLY A 5 -5.65 16.91 -15.61
C GLY A 5 -4.87 15.99 -14.64
N VAL A 6 -4.08 15.05 -15.18
CA VAL A 6 -3.20 14.18 -14.38
C VAL A 6 -1.83 14.83 -14.26
N ASP A 7 -1.35 15.04 -13.03
CA ASP A 7 -0.08 15.69 -12.74
C ASP A 7 1.10 14.70 -12.70
N GLY A 8 0.84 13.42 -12.39
CA GLY A 8 1.90 12.44 -12.27
C GLY A 8 1.42 11.00 -12.11
N PHE A 9 2.37 10.09 -11.91
CA PHE A 9 2.15 8.65 -11.83
C PHE A 9 2.87 8.01 -10.64
N VAL A 10 2.20 7.05 -10.02
CA VAL A 10 2.86 6.10 -9.12
C VAL A 10 3.27 4.89 -9.95
N VAL A 11 4.57 4.65 -10.05
CA VAL A 11 5.13 3.57 -10.87
C VAL A 11 5.56 2.39 -10.00
N LYS A 12 5.24 1.18 -10.44
CA LYS A 12 5.44 -0.07 -9.70
C LYS A 12 6.49 -0.99 -10.31
N SER A 13 6.96 -0.69 -11.54
CA SER A 13 7.94 -1.47 -12.25
C SER A 13 8.95 -0.59 -12.99
N TYR A 14 10.08 -1.18 -13.35
CA TYR A 14 11.11 -0.52 -14.18
C TYR A 14 10.58 -0.18 -15.56
N ASP A 15 9.73 -1.01 -16.14
CA ASP A 15 9.15 -0.80 -17.46
C ASP A 15 8.20 0.40 -17.47
N GLU A 16 7.35 0.52 -16.44
CA GLU A 16 6.49 1.70 -16.26
C GLU A 16 7.33 2.97 -16.13
N LEU A 17 8.39 2.93 -15.30
CA LEU A 17 9.30 4.06 -15.13
C LEU A 17 9.98 4.44 -16.45
N ALA A 18 10.48 3.46 -17.20
CA ALA A 18 11.12 3.69 -18.49
C ALA A 18 10.13 4.28 -19.50
N PHE A 19 8.93 3.72 -19.60
CA PHE A 19 7.88 4.22 -20.48
C PHE A 19 7.51 5.69 -20.19
N ILE A 20 7.28 6.04 -18.90
CA ILE A 20 6.92 7.40 -18.49
C ILE A 20 8.07 8.36 -18.85
N ARG A 21 9.32 8.01 -18.56
CA ARG A 21 10.46 8.89 -18.84
C ARG A 21 10.74 9.07 -20.33
N GLN A 22 10.41 8.08 -21.16
CA GLN A 22 10.56 8.18 -22.61
C GLN A 22 9.43 8.97 -23.27
N ASN A 23 8.19 8.80 -22.79
CA ASN A 23 7.03 9.32 -23.50
C ASN A 23 6.35 10.49 -22.79
N LEU A 24 6.55 10.68 -21.48
CA LEU A 24 5.87 11.64 -20.63
C LEU A 24 6.87 12.29 -19.65
N SER A 25 8.00 12.78 -20.16
CA SER A 25 9.16 13.23 -19.37
C SER A 25 8.84 14.33 -18.34
N ASP A 26 7.83 15.16 -18.62
CA ASP A 26 7.44 16.32 -17.80
C ASP A 26 6.48 15.93 -16.64
N MET A 27 6.07 14.66 -16.56
CA MET A 27 5.14 14.21 -15.52
C MET A 27 5.87 13.83 -14.24
N ASP A 28 5.27 14.15 -13.11
CA ASP A 28 5.76 13.72 -11.81
C ASP A 28 5.73 12.19 -11.67
N VAL A 29 6.76 11.64 -11.05
CA VAL A 29 6.84 10.20 -10.80
C VAL A 29 7.10 9.96 -9.32
N ILE A 30 6.24 9.15 -8.71
CA ILE A 30 6.45 8.55 -7.40
C ILE A 30 6.81 7.08 -7.60
N LEU A 31 7.95 6.66 -7.04
CA LEU A 31 8.36 5.26 -7.05
C LEU A 31 7.56 4.50 -5.98
N ASP A 32 6.84 3.45 -6.38
CA ASP A 32 6.13 2.61 -5.42
C ASP A 32 7.09 1.70 -4.64
N HIS A 33 6.65 1.18 -3.49
CA HIS A 33 7.44 0.27 -2.63
C HIS A 33 7.98 -0.95 -3.38
N ASN A 34 7.32 -1.40 -4.46
CA ASN A 34 7.73 -2.51 -5.32
C ASN A 34 9.06 -2.27 -6.07
N LEU A 35 9.53 -1.03 -6.16
CA LEU A 35 10.82 -0.71 -6.76
C LEU A 35 11.99 -0.84 -5.79
N TYR A 36 11.71 -1.22 -4.54
CA TYR A 36 12.69 -1.58 -3.54
C TYR A 36 13.83 -0.57 -3.36
N THR A 37 13.49 0.71 -3.13
CA THR A 37 14.46 1.72 -2.71
C THR A 37 14.96 1.44 -1.29
N TRP A 38 15.51 0.24 -1.08
CA TRP A 38 15.79 -0.38 0.20
C TRP A 38 16.78 0.42 1.06
N ASN A 39 17.79 0.95 0.41
CA ASN A 39 18.85 1.70 1.07
C ASN A 39 19.21 2.96 0.27
N SER A 40 20.09 3.78 0.82
CA SER A 40 20.50 5.03 0.20
C SER A 40 21.18 4.85 -1.17
N TYR A 41 21.85 3.73 -1.41
CA TYR A 41 22.46 3.43 -2.72
C TYR A 41 21.39 3.11 -3.77
N ALA A 42 20.45 2.22 -3.47
CA ALA A 42 19.33 1.93 -4.34
C ALA A 42 18.52 3.19 -4.65
N LYS A 43 18.22 4.00 -3.62
CA LYS A 43 17.54 5.27 -3.77
C LYS A 43 18.29 6.20 -4.70
N LYS A 44 19.60 6.40 -4.50
CA LYS A 44 20.45 7.24 -5.34
C LYS A 44 20.42 6.80 -6.81
N GLN A 45 20.40 5.50 -7.07
CA GLN A 45 20.36 4.95 -8.44
C GLN A 45 19.07 5.36 -9.17
N PHE A 46 17.93 5.38 -8.47
CA PHE A 46 16.67 5.84 -9.06
C PHE A 46 16.61 7.36 -9.23
N TRP A 47 17.30 8.14 -8.39
CA TRP A 47 17.27 9.61 -8.44
C TRP A 47 17.82 10.21 -9.73
N HIS A 48 18.64 9.47 -10.47
CA HIS A 48 19.04 9.85 -11.83
C HIS A 48 17.86 9.93 -12.80
N ARG A 49 16.75 9.26 -12.50
CA ARG A 49 15.49 9.30 -13.25
C ARG A 49 14.52 10.39 -12.77
N LYS A 50 14.97 11.24 -11.86
CA LYS A 50 14.26 12.42 -11.32
C LYS A 50 12.84 12.08 -10.80
N PRO A 51 12.63 11.08 -9.93
CA PRO A 51 11.36 10.95 -9.24
C PRO A 51 11.18 12.09 -8.26
N VAL A 52 9.95 12.49 -7.98
CA VAL A 52 9.65 13.50 -6.95
C VAL A 52 9.67 12.89 -5.56
N ARG A 53 9.40 11.58 -5.47
CA ARG A 53 9.28 10.85 -4.20
C ARG A 53 9.43 9.35 -4.43
N ASP A 54 9.77 8.63 -3.35
CA ASP A 54 9.65 7.18 -3.29
C ASP A 54 8.78 6.75 -2.12
N THR A 55 8.09 5.62 -2.26
CA THR A 55 7.40 4.94 -1.17
C THR A 55 8.39 4.02 -0.48
N VAL A 56 8.49 4.16 0.83
CA VAL A 56 9.34 3.30 1.67
C VAL A 56 8.97 1.83 1.46
N PRO A 57 9.93 0.91 1.23
CA PRO A 57 9.67 -0.52 1.19
C PRO A 57 8.97 -1.02 2.47
N LEU A 58 7.93 -1.84 2.29
CA LEU A 58 7.06 -2.30 3.38
C LEU A 58 7.75 -3.26 4.35
N GLU A 59 8.85 -3.85 3.93
CA GLU A 59 9.63 -4.84 4.68
C GLU A 59 10.65 -4.21 5.63
N LEU A 60 10.96 -2.92 5.48
CA LEU A 60 11.90 -2.23 6.35
C LEU A 60 11.33 -2.04 7.75
N ASN A 61 12.15 -2.39 8.74
CA ASN A 61 11.83 -2.12 10.13
C ASN A 61 12.29 -0.71 10.55
N ARG A 62 11.92 -0.33 11.78
CA ARG A 62 12.23 0.97 12.36
C ARG A 62 13.73 1.31 12.38
N LYS A 63 14.60 0.32 12.68
CA LYS A 63 16.07 0.55 12.76
C LYS A 63 16.64 0.81 11.37
N GLU A 64 16.26 0.00 10.40
CA GLU A 64 16.68 0.16 9.02
C GLU A 64 16.21 1.50 8.41
N LEU A 65 14.99 1.92 8.78
CA LEU A 65 14.47 3.24 8.38
C LEU A 65 15.24 4.40 9.00
N GLN A 66 15.79 4.25 10.22
CA GLN A 66 16.62 5.28 10.85
C GLN A 66 17.97 5.46 10.15
N GLU A 67 18.50 4.40 9.55
CA GLU A 67 19.78 4.39 8.84
C GLU A 67 19.65 4.79 7.37
N ARG A 68 18.42 4.80 6.84
CA ARG A 68 18.13 5.13 5.44
C ARG A 68 17.93 6.64 5.25
N ASP A 69 18.37 7.16 4.12
CA ASP A 69 17.96 8.50 3.68
C ASP A 69 16.46 8.51 3.30
N ASN A 70 15.64 9.15 4.13
CA ASN A 70 14.20 9.27 3.92
C ASN A 70 13.77 10.63 3.33
N THR A 71 14.72 11.46 2.93
CA THR A 71 14.43 12.71 2.24
C THR A 71 13.60 12.41 0.97
N HIS A 72 12.48 13.10 0.82
CA HIS A 72 11.52 12.84 -0.26
C HIS A 72 10.88 11.44 -0.26
N SER A 73 10.83 10.76 0.89
CA SER A 73 10.11 9.49 1.00
C SER A 73 8.70 9.69 1.55
N GLU A 74 7.78 8.86 1.11
CA GLU A 74 6.47 8.70 1.72
C GLU A 74 6.34 7.34 2.42
N MET A 75 5.58 7.31 3.51
CA MET A 75 5.30 6.09 4.28
C MET A 75 3.86 5.64 4.10
N PHE A 76 3.69 4.35 3.92
CA PHE A 76 2.38 3.71 3.88
C PHE A 76 1.82 3.62 5.30
N LEU A 77 0.80 4.43 5.63
CA LEU A 77 0.23 4.49 6.99
C LEU A 77 -0.94 3.55 7.21
N TYR A 78 -1.73 3.31 6.17
CA TYR A 78 -2.91 2.45 6.23
C TYR A 78 -3.14 1.74 4.91
N GLY A 79 -3.52 0.47 5.00
CA GLY A 79 -4.09 -0.31 3.89
C GLY A 79 -3.94 -1.81 4.07
N ASN A 80 -4.74 -2.55 3.33
CA ASN A 80 -4.59 -3.98 3.24
C ASN A 80 -3.38 -4.33 2.37
N LEU A 81 -2.41 -5.03 2.96
CA LEU A 81 -1.20 -5.42 2.23
C LEU A 81 -1.50 -6.63 1.32
N PRO A 82 -1.12 -6.57 0.03
CA PRO A 82 -1.25 -7.72 -0.85
C PRO A 82 -0.27 -8.82 -0.42
N LEU A 83 -0.79 -10.03 -0.27
CA LEU A 83 -0.01 -11.23 0.03
C LEU A 83 0.33 -12.01 -1.23
N MET A 84 -0.61 -12.04 -2.18
CA MET A 84 -0.46 -12.81 -3.41
C MET A 84 -1.29 -12.23 -4.54
N VAL A 85 -0.75 -12.30 -5.75
CA VAL A 85 -1.49 -12.10 -7.00
C VAL A 85 -1.58 -13.45 -7.70
N SER A 86 -2.81 -13.83 -8.10
CA SER A 86 -3.07 -15.10 -8.77
C SER A 86 -3.81 -14.89 -10.08
N ALA A 87 -3.32 -15.51 -11.14
CA ALA A 87 -4.01 -15.57 -12.44
C ALA A 87 -5.17 -16.57 -12.44
N GLN A 88 -5.33 -17.40 -11.40
CA GLN A 88 -6.44 -18.33 -11.29
C GLN A 88 -7.65 -17.62 -10.68
N CYS A 89 -8.78 -17.67 -11.39
CA CYS A 89 -10.02 -17.09 -10.91
C CYS A 89 -10.59 -17.86 -9.73
N VAL A 90 -10.73 -17.22 -8.58
CA VAL A 90 -11.29 -17.81 -7.36
C VAL A 90 -12.72 -18.33 -7.59
N HIS A 91 -13.52 -17.62 -8.39
CA HIS A 91 -14.88 -18.03 -8.72
C HIS A 91 -14.95 -19.27 -9.62
N ALA A 92 -14.11 -19.33 -10.65
CA ALA A 92 -14.06 -20.49 -11.55
C ALA A 92 -13.60 -21.76 -10.82
N ASN A 93 -12.67 -21.60 -9.86
CA ASN A 93 -12.11 -22.75 -9.11
C ASN A 93 -13.00 -23.20 -7.94
N ALA A 94 -13.95 -22.39 -7.50
CA ALA A 94 -14.85 -22.75 -6.39
C ALA A 94 -15.95 -23.75 -6.77
N GLY A 95 -15.94 -24.30 -7.99
CA GLY A 95 -16.87 -25.35 -8.42
C GLY A 95 -18.34 -24.94 -8.51
N THR A 96 -18.62 -23.65 -8.54
CA THR A 96 -19.95 -23.16 -8.84
C THR A 96 -20.14 -23.20 -10.35
N ASP A 97 -21.10 -24.01 -10.84
CA ASP A 97 -21.49 -24.11 -12.26
C ASP A 97 -21.95 -22.78 -12.91
N ARG A 98 -21.89 -21.72 -12.15
CA ARG A 98 -22.13 -20.35 -12.62
C ARG A 98 -20.80 -19.75 -13.03
N GLY A 99 -20.55 -19.67 -14.31
CA GLY A 99 -19.39 -18.95 -14.85
C GLY A 99 -19.21 -17.57 -14.19
N CYS A 100 -18.03 -17.01 -14.30
CA CYS A 100 -17.69 -15.67 -13.75
C CYS A 100 -18.75 -14.65 -14.22
N ASP A 101 -19.56 -14.16 -13.29
CA ASP A 101 -20.57 -13.12 -13.55
C ASP A 101 -19.95 -11.72 -13.76
N LYS A 102 -18.60 -11.61 -13.59
CA LYS A 102 -17.83 -10.36 -13.64
C LYS A 102 -18.32 -9.24 -12.71
N MET A 103 -19.26 -9.55 -11.83
CA MET A 103 -19.94 -8.58 -10.98
C MET A 103 -19.35 -8.51 -9.55
N ARG A 104 -18.79 -9.60 -9.04
CA ARG A 104 -18.26 -9.66 -7.69
C ARG A 104 -16.81 -9.19 -7.65
N THR A 105 -16.62 -7.94 -7.30
CA THR A 105 -15.28 -7.34 -7.21
C THR A 105 -14.51 -7.74 -5.95
N VAL A 106 -15.19 -8.11 -4.88
CA VAL A 106 -14.57 -8.54 -3.60
C VAL A 106 -15.21 -9.83 -3.12
N THR A 107 -14.37 -10.80 -2.78
CA THR A 107 -14.73 -12.09 -2.18
C THR A 107 -13.79 -12.38 -1.01
N TYR A 108 -13.95 -13.51 -0.34
CA TYR A 108 -13.13 -13.89 0.80
C TYR A 108 -12.71 -15.36 0.68
N LEU A 109 -11.44 -15.63 0.96
CA LEU A 109 -10.93 -16.95 1.21
C LEU A 109 -10.86 -17.18 2.72
N LYS A 110 -11.31 -18.35 3.16
CA LYS A 110 -11.24 -18.76 4.57
C LYS A 110 -10.14 -19.82 4.72
N ASP A 111 -9.22 -19.59 5.65
CA ASP A 111 -8.19 -20.58 5.97
C ASP A 111 -8.68 -21.65 6.96
N ARG A 112 -7.82 -22.62 7.28
CA ARG A 112 -8.09 -23.69 8.24
C ARG A 112 -8.30 -23.21 9.69
N TYR A 113 -7.86 -21.99 10.00
CA TYR A 113 -8.00 -21.37 11.33
C TYR A 113 -9.24 -20.45 11.41
N GLY A 114 -10.05 -20.39 10.35
CA GLY A 114 -11.25 -19.58 10.29
C GLY A 114 -11.04 -18.12 9.95
N LYS A 115 -9.81 -17.71 9.58
CA LYS A 115 -9.52 -16.33 9.17
C LYS A 115 -9.93 -16.08 7.73
N TYR A 116 -10.45 -14.88 7.47
CA TYR A 116 -10.95 -14.46 6.17
C TYR A 116 -9.96 -13.50 5.49
N PHE A 117 -9.47 -13.90 4.34
CA PHE A 117 -8.57 -13.11 3.50
C PHE A 117 -9.39 -12.41 2.41
N PRO A 118 -9.42 -11.07 2.39
CA PRO A 118 -10.09 -10.34 1.32
C PRO A 118 -9.41 -10.63 -0.02
N VAL A 119 -10.22 -10.86 -1.05
CA VAL A 119 -9.77 -11.06 -2.42
C VAL A 119 -10.43 -10.06 -3.32
N LYS A 120 -9.63 -9.21 -3.97
CA LYS A 120 -10.10 -8.32 -5.02
C LYS A 120 -9.99 -9.01 -6.36
N ASN A 121 -11.13 -9.22 -7.01
CA ASN A 121 -11.20 -9.86 -8.31
C ASN A 121 -11.12 -8.81 -9.41
N ASN A 122 -10.04 -8.81 -10.19
CA ASN A 122 -9.87 -7.95 -11.36
C ASN A 122 -10.38 -8.71 -12.58
N CYS A 123 -11.70 -8.72 -12.72
CA CYS A 123 -12.39 -9.59 -13.69
C CYS A 123 -12.15 -9.21 -15.15
N THR A 124 -11.75 -7.98 -15.44
CA THR A 124 -11.40 -7.52 -16.79
C THR A 124 -10.13 -8.19 -17.29
N GLU A 125 -9.11 -8.27 -16.42
CA GLU A 125 -7.80 -8.84 -16.72
C GLU A 125 -7.63 -10.28 -16.21
N CYS A 126 -8.67 -10.85 -15.60
CA CYS A 126 -8.71 -12.23 -15.07
C CYS A 126 -7.59 -12.57 -14.07
N TYR A 127 -7.30 -11.66 -13.13
CA TYR A 127 -6.42 -11.95 -12.00
C TYR A 127 -7.04 -11.52 -10.68
N ASN A 128 -6.55 -12.08 -9.58
CA ASN A 128 -7.02 -11.77 -8.23
C ASN A 128 -5.86 -11.29 -7.36
N THR A 129 -6.15 -10.34 -6.48
CA THR A 129 -5.21 -9.92 -5.44
C THR A 129 -5.77 -10.36 -4.09
N ILE A 130 -5.01 -11.20 -3.37
CA ILE A 130 -5.35 -11.68 -2.05
C ILE A 130 -4.63 -10.79 -1.04
N TYR A 131 -5.39 -10.22 -0.11
CA TYR A 131 -4.87 -9.31 0.90
C TYR A 131 -4.75 -9.99 2.27
N ASN A 132 -3.95 -9.37 3.15
CA ASN A 132 -3.86 -9.80 4.54
C ASN A 132 -5.21 -9.66 5.24
N THR A 133 -5.46 -10.49 6.25
CA THR A 133 -6.67 -10.48 7.08
C THR A 133 -6.81 -9.21 7.90
N ALA A 134 -5.69 -8.60 8.28
CA ALA A 134 -5.62 -7.40 9.08
C ALA A 134 -4.94 -6.27 8.30
N PRO A 135 -5.51 -5.05 8.24
CA PRO A 135 -4.88 -3.91 7.60
C PRO A 135 -3.64 -3.45 8.38
N LEU A 136 -2.67 -2.90 7.65
CA LEU A 136 -1.58 -2.14 8.23
C LEU A 136 -2.14 -0.85 8.83
N ILE A 137 -1.77 -0.52 10.09
CA ILE A 137 -2.07 0.77 10.71
C ILE A 137 -0.83 1.28 11.44
N LEU A 138 -0.25 2.38 10.97
CA LEU A 138 0.92 3.03 11.55
C LEU A 138 0.63 4.44 12.12
N PHE A 139 -0.62 4.83 12.27
CA PHE A 139 -1.01 6.14 12.79
C PHE A 139 -0.33 6.52 14.13
N PRO A 140 -0.15 5.60 15.10
CA PRO A 140 0.47 5.94 16.38
C PRO A 140 1.94 6.35 16.28
N TYR A 141 2.61 6.10 15.14
CA TYR A 141 4.05 6.31 14.99
C TYR A 141 4.45 7.65 14.36
N ARG A 142 3.52 8.59 14.21
CA ARG A 142 3.75 9.89 13.56
C ARG A 142 5.05 10.55 14.00
N LYS A 143 5.22 10.78 15.31
CA LYS A 143 6.40 11.46 15.86
C LYS A 143 7.72 10.75 15.55
N GLU A 144 7.69 9.42 15.46
CA GLU A 144 8.86 8.63 15.10
C GLU A 144 9.18 8.78 13.61
N LEU A 145 8.17 8.72 12.75
CA LEU A 145 8.30 8.87 11.29
C LEU A 145 8.82 10.26 10.92
N GLU A 146 8.29 11.31 11.56
CA GLU A 146 8.76 12.69 11.37
C GLU A 146 10.24 12.86 11.77
N LYS A 147 10.67 12.24 12.89
CA LYS A 147 12.09 12.24 13.33
C LYS A 147 13.02 11.51 12.35
N MET A 148 12.50 10.56 11.57
CA MET A 148 13.24 9.87 10.51
C MET A 148 13.26 10.64 9.19
N GLY A 149 12.68 11.86 9.13
CA GLY A 149 12.60 12.69 7.94
C GLY A 149 11.47 12.32 6.98
N ILE A 150 10.50 11.52 7.42
CA ILE A 150 9.33 11.13 6.61
C ILE A 150 8.21 12.12 6.88
N HIS A 151 7.85 12.90 5.87
CA HIS A 151 6.82 13.95 5.97
C HIS A 151 5.68 13.78 4.96
N ALA A 152 5.70 12.71 4.18
CA ALA A 152 4.64 12.36 3.25
C ALA A 152 4.07 10.98 3.60
N TYR A 153 2.76 10.84 3.46
CA TYR A 153 2.05 9.67 3.96
C TYR A 153 0.99 9.19 2.97
N ARG A 154 0.86 7.86 2.87
CA ARG A 154 -0.13 7.23 2.00
C ARG A 154 -1.16 6.47 2.82
N ILE A 155 -2.44 6.71 2.54
CA ILE A 155 -3.58 5.91 2.98
C ILE A 155 -4.16 5.24 1.73
N SER A 156 -4.23 3.91 1.72
CA SER A 156 -4.68 3.14 0.55
C SER A 156 -5.91 2.30 0.88
N PHE A 157 -7.02 2.64 0.27
CA PHE A 157 -8.26 1.86 0.37
C PHE A 157 -8.34 0.87 -0.79
N THR A 158 -8.66 -0.38 -0.51
CA THR A 158 -8.68 -1.47 -1.49
C THR A 158 -10.01 -2.22 -1.54
N THR A 159 -10.49 -2.68 -0.40
CA THR A 159 -11.71 -3.50 -0.24
C THR A 159 -12.71 -2.87 0.73
N GLU A 160 -12.37 -1.75 1.33
CA GLU A 160 -13.18 -1.05 2.31
C GLU A 160 -14.42 -0.42 1.67
N GLN A 161 -15.53 -0.49 2.38
CA GLN A 161 -16.76 0.21 2.02
C GLN A 161 -16.77 1.64 2.58
N GLY A 162 -17.68 2.48 2.11
CA GLY A 162 -17.71 3.90 2.47
C GLY A 162 -17.79 4.19 3.96
N SER A 163 -18.48 3.37 4.77
CA SER A 163 -18.52 3.49 6.22
C SER A 163 -17.17 3.20 6.87
N GLN A 164 -16.44 2.20 6.38
CA GLN A 164 -15.10 1.85 6.83
C GLN A 164 -14.10 2.94 6.46
N VAL A 165 -14.19 3.47 5.24
CA VAL A 165 -13.37 4.61 4.80
C VAL A 165 -13.53 5.80 5.76
N LYS A 166 -14.77 6.17 6.10
CA LYS A 166 -15.05 7.25 7.06
C LYS A 166 -14.44 6.97 8.44
N GLN A 167 -14.56 5.75 8.93
CA GLN A 167 -13.99 5.34 10.22
C GLN A 167 -12.46 5.50 10.20
N ILE A 168 -11.78 5.02 9.16
CA ILE A 168 -10.33 5.12 9.06
C ILE A 168 -9.85 6.56 8.93
N LEU A 169 -10.54 7.40 8.15
CA LEU A 169 -10.21 8.82 8.05
C LEU A 169 -10.39 9.53 9.40
N HIS A 170 -11.42 9.19 10.17
CA HIS A 170 -11.62 9.72 11.51
C HIS A 170 -10.51 9.28 12.49
N LEU A 171 -10.08 8.01 12.41
CA LEU A 171 -8.92 7.51 13.17
C LEU A 171 -7.63 8.25 12.80
N TYR A 172 -7.40 8.46 11.51
CA TYR A 172 -6.27 9.24 11.02
C TYR A 172 -6.28 10.67 11.59
N GLU A 173 -7.43 11.35 11.55
CA GLU A 173 -7.59 12.69 12.12
C GLU A 173 -7.27 12.70 13.62
N LYS A 174 -7.91 11.84 14.41
CA LYS A 174 -7.72 11.79 15.86
C LYS A 174 -6.29 11.44 16.26
N ILE A 175 -5.78 10.33 15.75
CA ILE A 175 -4.51 9.78 16.21
C ILE A 175 -3.35 10.48 15.53
N PHE A 176 -3.40 10.61 14.20
CA PHE A 176 -2.27 11.12 13.44
C PHE A 176 -2.20 12.65 13.44
N LEU A 177 -3.30 13.35 13.20
CA LEU A 177 -3.30 14.81 13.16
C LEU A 177 -3.34 15.42 14.57
N ASN A 178 -4.22 14.93 15.45
CA ASN A 178 -4.48 15.52 16.76
C ASN A 178 -3.59 14.93 17.88
N GLY A 179 -2.91 13.80 17.62
CA GLY A 179 -1.99 13.19 18.57
C GLY A 179 -2.67 12.37 19.70
N GLU A 180 -3.91 11.95 19.52
CA GLU A 180 -4.58 11.06 20.44
C GLU A 180 -3.93 9.66 20.37
N ASN A 181 -3.43 9.15 21.51
CA ASN A 181 -2.62 7.92 21.52
C ASN A 181 -3.43 6.62 21.73
N SER A 182 -4.72 6.61 21.45
CA SER A 182 -5.61 5.52 21.83
C SER A 182 -6.16 4.72 20.65
N LEU A 183 -5.28 4.24 19.73
CA LEU A 183 -5.74 3.38 18.64
C LEU A 183 -6.55 2.19 19.15
N GLN A 184 -6.15 1.57 20.25
CA GLN A 184 -6.83 0.42 20.84
C GLN A 184 -8.23 0.75 21.37
N GLU A 185 -8.45 1.98 21.82
CA GLU A 185 -9.77 2.44 22.30
C GLU A 185 -10.69 2.84 21.15
N LEU A 186 -10.11 3.37 20.07
CA LEU A 186 -10.84 3.91 18.93
C LEU A 186 -11.10 2.89 17.82
N TYR A 187 -10.31 1.81 17.77
CA TYR A 187 -10.40 0.79 16.72
C TYR A 187 -10.52 -0.61 17.33
N THR A 188 -11.65 -1.24 17.13
CA THR A 188 -11.97 -2.58 17.68
C THR A 188 -11.60 -3.72 16.73
N GLY A 189 -11.18 -3.42 15.49
CA GLY A 189 -10.77 -4.42 14.50
C GLY A 189 -9.36 -4.96 14.74
N GLU A 190 -9.06 -6.11 14.14
CA GLU A 190 -7.67 -6.59 14.05
C GLU A 190 -6.86 -5.66 13.15
N TYR A 191 -5.62 -5.36 13.52
CA TYR A 191 -4.66 -4.60 12.70
C TYR A 191 -3.24 -5.12 12.89
N THR A 192 -2.36 -4.77 11.98
CA THR A 192 -0.94 -5.12 12.05
C THR A 192 -0.07 -3.87 11.94
N GLY A 193 1.09 -3.90 12.57
CA GLY A 193 2.17 -2.95 12.34
C GLY A 193 3.09 -3.34 11.16
N GLY A 194 2.78 -4.43 10.46
CA GLY A 194 3.65 -4.97 9.43
C GLY A 194 5.04 -5.29 9.95
N HIS A 195 6.05 -5.07 9.14
CA HIS A 195 7.45 -5.28 9.50
C HIS A 195 8.05 -4.12 10.30
N TYR A 196 7.34 -3.00 10.46
CA TYR A 196 7.85 -1.79 11.11
C TYR A 196 8.52 -2.02 12.47
N LYS A 197 7.97 -2.93 13.31
CA LYS A 197 8.55 -3.25 14.63
C LYS A 197 9.59 -4.36 14.60
N ARG A 198 9.39 -5.39 13.78
CA ARG A 198 10.13 -6.65 13.87
C ARG A 198 11.07 -6.91 12.69
N GLY A 199 10.82 -6.28 11.54
CA GLY A 199 11.53 -6.62 10.30
C GLY A 199 11.00 -7.89 9.64
N VAL A 200 11.71 -8.32 8.61
CA VAL A 200 11.55 -9.63 7.96
C VAL A 200 12.54 -10.57 8.64
N GLU A 201 12.03 -11.61 9.31
CA GLU A 201 12.84 -12.69 9.89
C GLU A 201 13.14 -13.77 8.87
#